data_7d67d804ce82c85918c822f078edc2fb
#
_entry.id   7d67d804ce82c85918c822f078edc2fb
#
_cell.length_a   1.000
_cell.length_b   1.000
_cell.length_c   1.000
_cell.angle_alpha   90.00
_cell.angle_beta   90.00
_cell.angle_gamma   90.00
#
_symmetry.space_group_name_H-M   'P 1'
#
loop_
_entity.id
_entity.type
_entity.pdbx_description
1 polymer ?
#
loop_
_entity_poly.entity_id
_entity_poly.type
_entity_poly.pdbx_seq_one_letter_code
_entity_poly.pdbx_strand_id
1 'polypeptide(L)'
;MTKEQLIIRLGGIEWDDFEAKTAKSELPKNIWETVSAFANTIGGWIVLGVAQRGQTMIVEGVDNPEKIEQDFSTVLRSGQKFNQPLIFKVRKIDVDSKIVIAFYISSSKVKPVYINSPVNTFLRVGSGDQRATDGEIMAMYHDQSFGIRSEEFVPGTSLADLNATSLETYRNHLKFYNSGFPYNNLGDEAFCKKIGICSSATGELSYGSLLMFGKQDSIRAAMPNFWVDYIEIPGISVATARPRYTFRMQEQENIWEYYNVIIQRLRLYADNPYTTTPMGISPQDDSQLYALREGLINFLAHSDWFSPMHPTIRVFTDRIEFQNPGGFIVPVSKVLQEAISLPRNPIIIKLFRFAKLSENAGYGIDKMKRWTTLTGKNVGFRSDVTHATVTYFKKFDINDGVNDPVNDGVNDPVNDGVNNHKNDGVNEPINKNANAYVSGNYINDNSLDDGVNDSLNDGVNDGVNDPVNGDDLLTQTEKAILLMMSTDTPVTYVNLQNAFKLSEPTIRRTLKKLRQYGLLIREGSDKTGRWIVTEKGQKVVKNKKRKS
;
A
#
# COMPACT_ATOMS: atom_id res chain seq x y z
N MET A 1 -1.23 25.33 2.93
CA MET A 1 -0.22 25.38 4.02
C MET A 1 -0.41 26.67 4.80
N THR A 2 -0.53 26.61 6.10
CA THR A 2 -0.54 27.76 7.01
C THR A 2 0.89 28.03 7.53
N LYS A 3 1.11 29.17 8.24
CA LYS A 3 2.42 29.48 8.86
C LYS A 3 2.82 28.40 9.86
N GLU A 4 1.90 27.95 10.69
CA GLU A 4 2.11 26.93 11.72
C GLU A 4 2.50 25.58 11.08
N GLN A 5 1.79 25.18 10.03
CA GLN A 5 2.10 23.97 9.27
C GLN A 5 3.48 24.04 8.61
N LEU A 6 3.87 25.22 8.10
CA LEU A 6 5.20 25.42 7.55
C LEU A 6 6.28 25.27 8.62
N ILE A 7 6.12 25.92 9.77
CA ILE A 7 7.09 25.87 10.88
C ILE A 7 7.28 24.41 11.36
N ILE A 8 6.20 23.67 11.52
CA ILE A 8 6.25 22.24 11.90
C ILE A 8 7.06 21.43 10.87
N ARG A 9 6.83 21.66 9.58
CA ARG A 9 7.55 20.94 8.52
C ARG A 9 9.02 21.33 8.42
N LEU A 10 9.35 22.59 8.69
CA LEU A 10 10.75 23.07 8.73
C LEU A 10 11.53 22.52 9.94
N GLY A 11 10.85 22.18 11.04
CA GLY A 11 11.44 21.55 12.22
C GLY A 11 11.53 20.02 12.16
N GLY A 12 10.93 19.39 11.14
CA GLY A 12 10.92 17.94 10.96
C GLY A 12 12.06 17.44 10.06
N ILE A 13 12.36 16.15 10.17
CA ILE A 13 13.28 15.45 9.28
C ILE A 13 12.50 15.09 8.03
N GLU A 14 13.06 15.38 6.87
CA GLU A 14 12.66 15.02 5.48
C GLU A 14 11.26 14.39 5.26
N TRP A 15 10.46 15.07 4.45
CA TRP A 15 9.09 14.62 4.10
C TRP A 15 9.04 14.22 2.63
N ASP A 16 8.35 13.13 2.30
CA ASP A 16 8.15 12.67 0.92
C ASP A 16 7.34 13.67 0.07
N ASP A 17 6.50 14.49 0.71
CA ASP A 17 5.62 15.47 0.08
C ASP A 17 6.04 16.92 0.30
N PHE A 18 7.31 17.17 0.66
CA PHE A 18 7.80 18.50 0.95
C PHE A 18 9.24 18.71 0.49
N GLU A 19 9.50 19.84 -0.13
CA GLU A 19 10.84 20.26 -0.56
C GLU A 19 11.05 21.73 -0.27
N ALA A 20 12.12 22.08 0.41
CA ALA A 20 12.54 23.45 0.67
C ALA A 20 13.71 23.85 -0.24
N LYS A 21 13.63 25.01 -0.87
CA LYS A 21 14.68 25.52 -1.76
C LYS A 21 14.97 26.98 -1.50
N THR A 22 16.24 27.35 -1.64
CA THR A 22 16.61 28.76 -1.72
C THR A 22 16.13 29.34 -3.04
N ALA A 23 15.49 30.51 -2.99
CA ALA A 23 15.08 31.25 -4.17
C ALA A 23 15.03 32.73 -3.81
N LYS A 24 16.17 33.41 -3.79
CA LYS A 24 16.20 34.80 -3.37
C LYS A 24 15.59 35.72 -4.42
N SER A 25 16.08 35.68 -5.66
CA SER A 25 15.64 36.54 -6.77
C SER A 25 15.18 35.77 -8.01
N GLU A 26 15.53 34.48 -8.12
CA GLU A 26 15.24 33.62 -9.27
C GLU A 26 14.84 32.21 -8.83
N LEU A 27 14.12 31.49 -9.74
CA LEU A 27 13.76 30.09 -9.53
C LEU A 27 15.01 29.19 -9.61
N PRO A 28 15.19 28.26 -8.65
CA PRO A 28 16.27 27.28 -8.73
C PRO A 28 16.18 26.44 -9.99
N LYS A 29 17.31 26.18 -10.66
CA LYS A 29 17.32 25.41 -11.94
C LYS A 29 16.74 24.03 -11.81
N ASN A 30 16.94 23.37 -10.67
CA ASN A 30 16.46 22.00 -10.38
C ASN A 30 15.02 21.94 -9.84
N ILE A 31 14.30 23.07 -9.77
CA ILE A 31 12.91 23.09 -9.28
C ILE A 31 11.98 22.25 -10.18
N TRP A 32 12.29 22.17 -11.47
CA TRP A 32 11.48 21.48 -12.45
C TRP A 32 11.53 19.96 -12.31
N GLU A 33 12.66 19.43 -11.83
CA GLU A 33 12.80 18.02 -11.48
C GLU A 33 11.87 17.66 -10.32
N THR A 34 11.83 18.51 -9.29
CA THR A 34 10.90 18.37 -8.16
C THR A 34 9.44 18.49 -8.58
N VAL A 35 9.13 19.40 -9.51
CA VAL A 35 7.76 19.52 -10.07
C VAL A 35 7.37 18.23 -10.79
N SER A 36 8.25 17.69 -11.65
CA SER A 36 8.02 16.40 -12.31
C SER A 36 7.84 15.27 -11.30
N ALA A 37 8.72 15.20 -10.29
CA ALA A 37 8.69 14.17 -9.27
C ALA A 37 7.37 14.17 -8.48
N PHE A 38 6.92 15.33 -8.00
CA PHE A 38 5.64 15.46 -7.30
C PHE A 38 4.44 15.18 -8.20
N ALA A 39 4.46 15.64 -9.45
CA ALA A 39 3.36 15.39 -10.39
C ALA A 39 3.23 13.88 -10.72
N ASN A 40 4.33 13.15 -10.73
CA ASN A 40 4.35 11.71 -11.00
C ASN A 40 4.07 10.83 -9.75
N THR A 41 4.17 11.38 -8.54
CA THR A 41 3.94 10.63 -7.29
C THR A 41 2.65 11.06 -6.60
N ILE A 42 2.71 11.42 -5.33
CA ILE A 42 1.54 11.78 -4.49
C ILE A 42 1.19 13.27 -4.50
N GLY A 43 1.99 14.08 -5.21
CA GLY A 43 1.98 15.53 -5.10
C GLY A 43 2.85 16.01 -3.93
N GLY A 44 2.97 17.33 -3.78
CA GLY A 44 3.79 17.85 -2.68
C GLY A 44 3.92 19.36 -2.68
N TRP A 45 4.54 19.88 -1.61
CA TRP A 45 4.82 21.27 -1.41
C TRP A 45 6.26 21.62 -1.74
N ILE A 46 6.47 22.59 -2.63
CA ILE A 46 7.75 23.22 -2.89
C ILE A 46 7.74 24.58 -2.20
N VAL A 47 8.65 24.77 -1.26
CA VAL A 47 8.74 26.01 -0.47
C VAL A 47 10.00 26.76 -0.84
N LEU A 48 9.83 27.99 -1.31
CA LEU A 48 10.90 28.88 -1.77
C LEU A 48 11.19 29.96 -0.72
N GLY A 49 12.47 30.30 -0.58
CA GLY A 49 12.95 31.25 0.43
C GLY A 49 13.42 30.57 1.73
N VAL A 50 13.72 29.28 1.68
CA VAL A 50 14.25 28.51 2.80
C VAL A 50 15.58 27.89 2.40
N ALA A 51 16.62 28.06 3.22
CA ALA A 51 17.93 27.45 3.06
C ALA A 51 18.10 26.30 4.04
N GLN A 52 18.63 25.18 3.59
CA GLN A 52 19.06 24.09 4.45
C GLN A 52 20.54 24.29 4.84
N ARG A 53 20.83 24.34 6.11
CA ARG A 53 22.21 24.40 6.67
C ARG A 53 22.41 23.24 7.63
N GLY A 54 23.05 22.18 7.13
CA GLY A 54 23.15 20.93 7.87
C GLY A 54 21.76 20.29 8.07
N GLN A 55 21.37 20.08 9.31
CA GLN A 55 20.03 19.55 9.67
C GLN A 55 19.00 20.66 9.95
N THR A 56 19.37 21.94 9.83
CA THR A 56 18.51 23.08 10.20
C THR A 56 17.99 23.78 8.94
N MET A 57 16.70 24.04 8.88
CA MET A 57 16.07 24.86 7.86
C MET A 57 16.00 26.32 8.34
N ILE A 58 16.54 27.26 7.55
CA ILE A 58 16.58 28.68 7.87
C ILE A 58 15.74 29.44 6.87
N VAL A 59 14.80 30.24 7.35
CA VAL A 59 13.98 31.11 6.51
C VAL A 59 14.82 32.34 6.11
N GLU A 60 15.14 32.43 4.81
CA GLU A 60 15.84 33.58 4.22
C GLU A 60 14.91 34.59 3.57
N GLY A 61 13.75 34.10 3.07
CA GLY A 61 12.77 34.87 2.32
C GLY A 61 13.08 34.99 0.84
N VAL A 62 12.11 35.55 0.09
CA VAL A 62 12.16 35.84 -1.34
C VAL A 62 12.10 37.36 -1.56
N ASP A 63 12.98 37.93 -2.38
CA ASP A 63 13.05 39.37 -2.61
C ASP A 63 11.88 39.91 -3.46
N ASN A 64 11.47 39.15 -4.51
CA ASN A 64 10.38 39.53 -5.39
C ASN A 64 9.38 38.37 -5.57
N PRO A 65 8.47 38.18 -4.61
CA PRO A 65 7.52 37.09 -4.62
C PRO A 65 6.57 37.08 -5.82
N GLU A 66 6.17 38.25 -6.33
CA GLU A 66 5.27 38.37 -7.48
C GLU A 66 5.94 37.85 -8.76
N LYS A 67 7.19 38.23 -8.99
CA LYS A 67 7.96 37.78 -10.16
C LYS A 67 8.18 36.27 -10.10
N ILE A 68 8.59 35.74 -8.96
CA ILE A 68 8.81 34.30 -8.77
C ILE A 68 7.53 33.51 -9.02
N GLU A 69 6.38 33.97 -8.50
CA GLU A 69 5.09 33.37 -8.74
C GLU A 69 4.69 33.40 -10.23
N GLN A 70 4.90 34.52 -10.90
CA GLN A 70 4.59 34.68 -12.32
C GLN A 70 5.46 33.78 -13.19
N ASP A 71 6.79 33.75 -12.95
CA ASP A 71 7.73 32.93 -13.70
C ASP A 71 7.39 31.43 -13.54
N PHE A 72 7.12 30.99 -12.31
CA PHE A 72 6.72 29.62 -12.02
C PHE A 72 5.40 29.24 -12.71
N SER A 73 4.39 30.09 -12.57
CA SER A 73 3.06 29.90 -13.15
C SER A 73 3.09 29.81 -14.68
N THR A 74 3.88 30.70 -15.30
CA THR A 74 4.03 30.76 -16.76
C THR A 74 4.61 29.44 -17.29
N VAL A 75 5.66 28.93 -16.66
CA VAL A 75 6.29 27.66 -17.09
C VAL A 75 5.34 26.47 -16.93
N LEU A 76 4.60 26.38 -15.83
CA LEU A 76 3.69 25.25 -15.59
C LEU A 76 2.48 25.24 -16.52
N ARG A 77 2.08 26.40 -17.01
CA ARG A 77 0.89 26.56 -17.86
C ARG A 77 1.20 26.61 -19.36
N SER A 78 2.44 26.97 -19.74
CA SER A 78 2.81 27.18 -21.14
C SER A 78 2.83 25.90 -22.00
N GLY A 79 2.99 24.72 -21.38
CA GLY A 79 3.20 23.47 -22.11
C GLY A 79 4.54 23.39 -22.87
N GLN A 80 5.42 24.39 -22.71
CA GLN A 80 6.71 24.41 -23.43
C GLN A 80 7.78 23.57 -22.75
N LYS A 81 7.76 23.51 -21.43
CA LYS A 81 8.76 22.79 -20.63
C LYS A 81 8.30 21.39 -20.24
N PHE A 82 7.03 21.26 -19.89
CA PHE A 82 6.40 19.97 -19.56
C PHE A 82 5.53 19.52 -20.73
N ASN A 83 5.37 18.23 -20.89
CA ASN A 83 4.52 17.62 -21.92
C ASN A 83 3.02 17.93 -21.77
N GLN A 84 2.63 18.55 -20.66
CA GLN A 84 1.25 18.97 -20.38
C GLN A 84 1.21 20.13 -19.38
N PRO A 85 0.15 20.97 -19.38
CA PRO A 85 -0.07 21.96 -18.32
C PRO A 85 -0.31 21.27 -16.97
N LEU A 86 0.26 21.85 -15.89
CA LEU A 86 0.16 21.27 -14.55
C LEU A 86 -0.74 22.11 -13.64
N ILE A 87 -1.43 21.42 -12.72
CA ILE A 87 -2.28 22.03 -11.71
C ILE A 87 -1.45 22.25 -10.44
N PHE A 88 -1.49 23.47 -9.94
CA PHE A 88 -0.81 23.85 -8.71
C PHE A 88 -1.63 24.84 -7.89
N LYS A 89 -1.28 25.01 -6.61
CA LYS A 89 -1.79 26.05 -5.72
C LYS A 89 -0.62 26.83 -5.14
N VAL A 90 -0.80 28.12 -4.92
CA VAL A 90 0.24 28.98 -4.35
C VAL A 90 -0.23 29.61 -3.04
N ARG A 91 0.71 29.80 -2.09
CA ARG A 91 0.54 30.53 -0.85
C ARG A 91 1.77 31.38 -0.60
N LYS A 92 1.59 32.66 -0.26
CA LYS A 92 2.63 33.54 0.30
C LYS A 92 2.46 33.54 1.82
N ILE A 93 3.52 33.28 2.54
CA ILE A 93 3.51 33.13 4.00
C ILE A 93 4.56 34.09 4.57
N ASP A 94 4.13 34.97 5.46
CA ASP A 94 5.05 35.84 6.22
C ASP A 94 5.57 35.09 7.45
N VAL A 95 6.88 34.91 7.50
CA VAL A 95 7.57 34.32 8.63
C VAL A 95 8.61 35.36 9.11
N ASP A 96 8.33 36.03 10.21
CA ASP A 96 9.20 37.01 10.85
C ASP A 96 9.67 38.13 9.88
N SER A 97 8.69 38.73 9.16
CA SER A 97 8.88 39.76 8.13
C SER A 97 9.66 39.32 6.89
N LYS A 98 9.76 38.00 6.66
CA LYS A 98 10.31 37.41 5.45
C LYS A 98 9.23 36.65 4.70
N ILE A 99 9.06 36.94 3.41
CA ILE A 99 8.06 36.27 2.59
C ILE A 99 8.63 34.96 2.05
N VAL A 100 7.91 33.87 2.29
CA VAL A 100 8.17 32.53 1.78
C VAL A 100 7.03 32.19 0.81
N ILE A 101 7.35 31.59 -0.34
CA ILE A 101 6.34 31.13 -1.30
C ILE A 101 6.24 29.63 -1.25
N ALA A 102 5.03 29.10 -1.05
CA ALA A 102 4.75 27.68 -1.05
C ALA A 102 3.86 27.31 -2.25
N PHE A 103 4.37 26.46 -3.14
CA PHE A 103 3.63 25.89 -4.27
C PHE A 103 3.24 24.46 -3.95
N TYR A 104 1.97 24.13 -4.06
CA TYR A 104 1.51 22.74 -4.01
C TYR A 104 1.32 22.21 -5.42
N ILE A 105 2.09 21.20 -5.77
CA ILE A 105 1.98 20.48 -7.02
C ILE A 105 1.05 19.29 -6.81
N SER A 106 -0.06 19.25 -7.55
CA SER A 106 -0.97 18.11 -7.49
C SER A 106 -0.41 16.93 -8.28
N SER A 107 -0.62 15.72 -7.77
CA SER A 107 -0.37 14.50 -8.56
C SER A 107 -1.16 14.57 -9.87
N SER A 108 -0.51 14.30 -11.00
CA SER A 108 -1.16 14.28 -12.31
C SER A 108 -1.99 13.00 -12.48
N LYS A 109 -3.13 13.14 -13.15
CA LYS A 109 -3.94 11.99 -13.58
C LYS A 109 -3.35 11.31 -14.81
N VAL A 110 -2.65 12.07 -15.65
CA VAL A 110 -1.98 11.57 -16.85
C VAL A 110 -0.48 11.57 -16.57
N LYS A 111 0.14 10.41 -16.55
CA LYS A 111 1.56 10.19 -16.32
C LYS A 111 2.16 9.44 -17.51
N PRO A 112 3.45 9.60 -17.80
CA PRO A 112 4.45 10.40 -17.10
C PRO A 112 4.33 11.89 -17.37
N VAL A 113 4.70 12.72 -16.38
CA VAL A 113 4.97 14.14 -16.51
C VAL A 113 6.48 14.31 -16.64
N TYR A 114 6.95 14.76 -17.80
CA TYR A 114 8.38 14.87 -18.09
C TYR A 114 8.77 16.25 -18.61
N ILE A 115 10.07 16.54 -18.52
CA ILE A 115 10.70 17.78 -18.98
C ILE A 115 11.27 17.57 -20.37
N ASN A 116 10.69 18.17 -21.39
CA ASN A 116 11.11 18.14 -22.81
C ASN A 116 11.12 16.74 -23.46
N SER A 117 11.53 15.69 -22.74
CA SER A 117 11.65 14.32 -23.25
C SER A 117 11.30 13.31 -22.17
N PRO A 118 10.69 12.15 -22.51
CA PRO A 118 10.31 11.11 -21.56
C PRO A 118 11.43 10.64 -20.63
N VAL A 119 12.67 10.60 -21.10
CA VAL A 119 13.84 10.23 -20.26
C VAL A 119 14.10 11.21 -19.12
N ASN A 120 13.53 12.42 -19.16
CA ASN A 120 13.57 13.41 -18.08
C ASN A 120 12.30 13.38 -17.24
N THR A 121 11.85 12.19 -16.91
CA THR A 121 10.80 11.91 -15.94
C THR A 121 11.45 11.71 -14.58
N PHE A 122 10.89 12.32 -13.55
CA PHE A 122 11.39 12.21 -12.18
C PHE A 122 10.30 11.68 -11.26
N LEU A 123 10.73 10.93 -10.24
CA LEU A 123 9.90 10.35 -9.17
C LEU A 123 10.43 10.80 -7.81
N ARG A 124 9.55 11.00 -6.88
CA ARG A 124 9.91 11.25 -5.49
C ARG A 124 10.14 9.93 -4.77
N VAL A 125 11.38 9.67 -4.37
CA VAL A 125 11.77 8.47 -3.61
C VAL A 125 12.38 8.94 -2.30
N GLY A 126 11.63 8.77 -1.21
CA GLY A 126 11.95 9.43 0.06
C GLY A 126 12.01 10.96 -0.14
N SER A 127 13.05 11.61 0.39
CA SER A 127 13.26 13.05 0.26
C SER A 127 13.96 13.48 -1.06
N GLY A 128 14.28 12.55 -1.95
CA GLY A 128 15.05 12.81 -3.18
C GLY A 128 14.23 12.72 -4.46
N ASP A 129 14.58 13.59 -5.43
CA ASP A 129 14.06 13.51 -6.79
C ASP A 129 14.96 12.58 -7.62
N GLN A 130 14.45 11.41 -7.99
CA GLN A 130 15.19 10.42 -8.77
C GLN A 130 14.66 10.36 -10.19
N ARG A 131 15.58 10.20 -11.16
CA ARG A 131 15.19 9.97 -12.55
C ARG A 131 14.52 8.61 -12.65
N ALA A 132 13.34 8.58 -13.30
CA ALA A 132 12.63 7.34 -13.55
C ALA A 132 13.41 6.42 -14.49
N THR A 133 13.36 5.13 -14.22
CA THR A 133 13.87 4.08 -15.11
C THR A 133 12.93 3.91 -16.32
N ASP A 134 13.43 3.31 -17.41
CA ASP A 134 12.62 3.02 -18.58
C ASP A 134 11.40 2.15 -18.23
N GLY A 135 11.55 1.19 -17.30
CA GLY A 135 10.46 0.35 -16.82
C GLY A 135 9.36 1.15 -16.09
N GLU A 136 9.74 2.12 -15.26
CA GLU A 136 8.78 3.01 -14.57
C GLU A 136 8.07 3.94 -15.55
N ILE A 137 8.78 4.46 -16.56
CA ILE A 137 8.20 5.28 -17.63
C ILE A 137 7.16 4.46 -18.42
N MET A 138 7.51 3.23 -18.80
CA MET A 138 6.58 2.34 -19.51
C MET A 138 5.36 1.99 -18.66
N ALA A 139 5.53 1.71 -17.37
CA ALA A 139 4.41 1.46 -16.45
C ALA A 139 3.47 2.66 -16.39
N MET A 140 4.00 3.89 -16.32
CA MET A 140 3.17 5.11 -16.34
C MET A 140 2.41 5.29 -17.67
N TYR A 141 2.98 4.91 -18.81
CA TYR A 141 2.26 4.90 -20.08
C TYR A 141 1.15 3.84 -20.10
N HIS A 142 1.39 2.64 -19.58
CA HIS A 142 0.35 1.62 -19.44
C HIS A 142 -0.81 2.10 -18.57
N ASP A 143 -0.50 2.84 -17.49
CA ASP A 143 -1.51 3.40 -16.59
C ASP A 143 -2.42 4.46 -17.25
N GLN A 144 -2.06 5.04 -18.39
CA GLN A 144 -2.95 5.94 -19.13
C GLN A 144 -4.20 5.23 -19.68
N SER A 145 -4.10 3.93 -19.96
CA SER A 145 -5.23 3.09 -20.38
C SER A 145 -5.85 2.28 -19.23
N PHE A 146 -5.57 2.68 -17.98
CA PHE A 146 -6.10 2.03 -16.78
C PHE A 146 -7.64 2.04 -16.79
N GLY A 147 -8.23 0.87 -16.56
CA GLY A 147 -9.67 0.71 -16.51
C GLY A 147 -10.38 0.73 -17.86
N ILE A 148 -9.67 0.90 -18.97
CA ILE A 148 -10.24 0.99 -20.33
C ILE A 148 -9.77 -0.18 -21.19
N ARG A 149 -8.47 -0.47 -21.19
CA ARG A 149 -7.85 -1.39 -22.14
C ARG A 149 -8.45 -2.79 -22.13
N SER A 150 -8.84 -3.30 -20.97
CA SER A 150 -9.49 -4.63 -20.89
C SER A 150 -10.87 -4.69 -21.53
N GLU A 151 -11.52 -3.53 -21.77
CA GLU A 151 -12.83 -3.44 -22.43
C GLU A 151 -12.71 -3.27 -23.95
N GLU A 152 -11.52 -2.94 -24.47
CA GLU A 152 -11.27 -2.85 -25.92
C GLU A 152 -11.39 -4.23 -26.56
N PHE A 153 -11.89 -4.26 -27.80
CA PHE A 153 -12.05 -5.51 -28.57
C PHE A 153 -10.74 -5.85 -29.29
N VAL A 154 -10.43 -7.14 -29.34
CA VAL A 154 -9.26 -7.68 -30.00
C VAL A 154 -9.63 -8.02 -31.45
N PRO A 155 -9.08 -7.31 -32.45
CA PRO A 155 -9.43 -7.53 -33.86
C PRO A 155 -9.20 -8.97 -34.31
N GLY A 156 -10.14 -9.50 -35.09
CA GLY A 156 -10.06 -10.84 -35.67
C GLY A 156 -10.36 -12.00 -34.72
N THR A 157 -10.67 -11.72 -33.45
CA THR A 157 -11.11 -12.75 -32.49
C THR A 157 -12.60 -13.08 -32.66
N SER A 158 -12.99 -14.26 -32.17
CA SER A 158 -14.36 -14.73 -32.21
C SER A 158 -14.64 -15.69 -31.03
N LEU A 159 -15.85 -16.18 -30.91
CA LEU A 159 -16.19 -17.20 -29.89
C LEU A 159 -15.36 -18.50 -30.03
N ALA A 160 -14.77 -18.77 -31.21
CA ALA A 160 -13.90 -19.92 -31.41
C ALA A 160 -12.56 -19.79 -30.64
N ASP A 161 -12.19 -18.59 -30.24
CA ASP A 161 -10.99 -18.31 -29.43
C ASP A 161 -11.21 -18.55 -27.94
N LEU A 162 -12.47 -18.78 -27.51
CA LEU A 162 -12.77 -19.16 -26.14
C LEU A 162 -12.48 -20.64 -25.91
N ASN A 163 -12.04 -20.96 -24.69
CA ASN A 163 -11.98 -22.32 -24.17
C ASN A 163 -13.38 -22.73 -23.74
N ALA A 164 -13.96 -23.70 -24.45
CA ALA A 164 -15.33 -24.15 -24.24
C ALA A 164 -15.55 -24.71 -22.82
N THR A 165 -14.56 -25.44 -22.27
CA THR A 165 -14.64 -26.03 -20.92
C THR A 165 -14.64 -24.91 -19.85
N SER A 166 -13.81 -23.90 -20.00
CA SER A 166 -13.77 -22.76 -19.06
C SER A 166 -15.09 -21.99 -19.08
N LEU A 167 -15.66 -21.74 -20.24
CA LEU A 167 -16.96 -21.07 -20.36
C LEU A 167 -18.09 -21.93 -19.77
N GLU A 168 -18.11 -23.24 -20.06
CA GLU A 168 -19.11 -24.18 -19.52
C GLU A 168 -19.04 -24.26 -17.99
N THR A 169 -17.86 -24.43 -17.41
CA THR A 169 -17.66 -24.49 -15.95
C THR A 169 -18.06 -23.19 -15.28
N TYR A 170 -17.75 -22.03 -15.88
CA TYR A 170 -18.24 -20.74 -15.41
C TYR A 170 -19.76 -20.64 -15.44
N ARG A 171 -20.42 -21.07 -16.53
CA ARG A 171 -21.87 -21.07 -16.63
C ARG A 171 -22.54 -22.03 -15.63
N ASN A 172 -21.94 -23.19 -15.39
CA ASN A 172 -22.39 -24.11 -14.36
C ASN A 172 -22.28 -23.52 -12.96
N HIS A 173 -21.18 -22.81 -12.68
CA HIS A 173 -21.00 -22.05 -11.45
C HIS A 173 -22.10 -20.98 -11.28
N LEU A 174 -22.40 -20.21 -12.33
CA LEU A 174 -23.49 -19.22 -12.31
C LEU A 174 -24.84 -19.86 -12.00
N LYS A 175 -25.19 -20.95 -12.67
CA LYS A 175 -26.46 -21.65 -12.43
C LYS A 175 -26.60 -22.11 -10.98
N PHE A 176 -25.51 -22.54 -10.38
CA PHE A 176 -25.50 -23.04 -9.00
C PHE A 176 -25.55 -21.90 -7.96
N TYR A 177 -24.63 -20.93 -8.05
CA TYR A 177 -24.48 -19.89 -7.03
C TYR A 177 -25.31 -18.63 -7.30
N ASN A 178 -25.75 -18.42 -8.54
CA ASN A 178 -26.57 -17.30 -8.97
C ASN A 178 -27.73 -17.77 -9.83
N SER A 179 -28.56 -18.68 -9.29
CA SER A 179 -29.66 -19.32 -10.00
C SER A 179 -30.67 -18.32 -10.60
N GLY A 180 -30.85 -17.16 -9.96
CA GLY A 180 -31.68 -16.06 -10.43
C GLY A 180 -31.04 -15.18 -11.50
N PHE A 181 -29.84 -15.52 -12.00
CA PHE A 181 -29.19 -14.69 -13.02
C PHE A 181 -29.97 -14.75 -14.34
N PRO A 182 -30.39 -13.59 -14.88
CA PRO A 182 -31.42 -13.57 -15.95
C PRO A 182 -30.98 -14.21 -17.26
N TYR A 183 -29.67 -14.43 -17.44
CA TYR A 183 -29.11 -14.95 -18.69
C TYR A 183 -28.70 -16.44 -18.64
N ASN A 184 -28.99 -17.14 -17.53
CA ASN A 184 -28.60 -18.54 -17.34
C ASN A 184 -29.11 -19.48 -18.42
N ASN A 185 -30.31 -19.21 -18.98
CA ASN A 185 -30.98 -20.07 -19.95
C ASN A 185 -30.68 -19.70 -21.42
N LEU A 186 -29.86 -18.70 -21.68
CA LEU A 186 -29.46 -18.34 -23.05
C LEU A 186 -28.45 -19.35 -23.60
N GLY A 187 -28.44 -19.57 -24.92
CA GLY A 187 -27.35 -20.25 -25.61
C GLY A 187 -26.06 -19.47 -25.51
N ASP A 188 -24.89 -20.10 -25.75
CA ASP A 188 -23.58 -19.54 -25.50
C ASP A 188 -23.34 -18.20 -26.20
N GLU A 189 -23.68 -18.10 -27.47
CA GLU A 189 -23.51 -16.87 -28.23
C GLU A 189 -24.34 -15.71 -27.66
N ALA A 190 -25.64 -15.96 -27.42
CA ALA A 190 -26.53 -14.95 -26.84
C ALA A 190 -26.12 -14.57 -25.42
N PHE A 191 -25.66 -15.54 -24.64
CA PHE A 191 -25.09 -15.32 -23.31
C PHE A 191 -23.86 -14.41 -23.37
N CYS A 192 -22.87 -14.75 -24.21
CA CYS A 192 -21.63 -13.98 -24.34
C CYS A 192 -21.89 -12.53 -24.77
N LYS A 193 -22.80 -12.30 -25.72
CA LYS A 193 -23.23 -10.96 -26.14
C LYS A 193 -23.91 -10.19 -24.99
N LYS A 194 -24.79 -10.84 -24.23
CA LYS A 194 -25.55 -10.17 -23.14
C LYS A 194 -24.69 -9.76 -21.96
N ILE A 195 -23.70 -10.55 -21.59
CA ILE A 195 -22.82 -10.22 -20.45
C ILE A 195 -21.59 -9.40 -20.86
N GLY A 196 -21.40 -9.17 -22.18
CA GLY A 196 -20.34 -8.32 -22.72
C GLY A 196 -19.00 -9.04 -22.87
N ILE A 197 -19.01 -10.36 -23.06
CA ILE A 197 -17.82 -11.16 -23.42
C ILE A 197 -17.39 -10.82 -24.85
N CYS A 198 -18.34 -10.67 -25.76
CA CYS A 198 -18.08 -10.29 -27.14
C CYS A 198 -18.92 -9.10 -27.57
N SER A 199 -18.44 -8.41 -28.59
CA SER A 199 -19.16 -7.32 -29.28
C SER A 199 -20.46 -7.84 -29.88
N SER A 200 -21.55 -7.14 -29.65
CA SER A 200 -22.83 -7.46 -30.29
C SER A 200 -22.84 -7.16 -31.79
N ALA A 201 -21.95 -6.25 -32.25
CA ALA A 201 -21.86 -5.81 -33.63
C ALA A 201 -20.89 -6.69 -34.45
N THR A 202 -19.67 -6.91 -33.94
CA THR A 202 -18.59 -7.60 -34.69
C THR A 202 -18.41 -9.06 -34.22
N GLY A 203 -18.85 -9.43 -33.02
CA GLY A 203 -18.57 -10.73 -32.41
C GLY A 203 -17.18 -10.87 -31.82
N GLU A 204 -16.32 -9.87 -31.94
CA GLU A 204 -14.97 -9.85 -31.39
C GLU A 204 -14.97 -9.86 -29.86
N LEU A 205 -13.96 -10.51 -29.27
CA LEU A 205 -13.79 -10.61 -27.82
C LEU A 205 -13.08 -9.36 -27.28
N SER A 206 -13.47 -8.90 -26.08
CA SER A 206 -12.66 -7.92 -25.38
C SER A 206 -11.39 -8.56 -24.80
N TYR A 207 -10.32 -7.76 -24.58
CA TYR A 207 -9.09 -8.25 -23.92
C TYR A 207 -9.40 -8.93 -22.58
N GLY A 208 -10.27 -8.33 -21.75
CA GLY A 208 -10.64 -8.91 -20.46
C GLY A 208 -11.43 -10.23 -20.59
N SER A 209 -12.25 -10.38 -21.62
CA SER A 209 -12.98 -11.61 -21.90
C SER A 209 -12.08 -12.71 -22.43
N LEU A 210 -11.15 -12.33 -23.31
CA LEU A 210 -10.13 -13.25 -23.82
C LEU A 210 -9.23 -13.73 -22.66
N LEU A 211 -8.77 -12.85 -21.77
CA LEU A 211 -8.04 -13.21 -20.55
C LEU A 211 -8.84 -14.18 -19.67
N MET A 212 -10.14 -13.93 -19.51
CA MET A 212 -10.99 -14.69 -18.57
C MET A 212 -11.30 -16.11 -19.06
N PHE A 213 -11.53 -16.28 -20.36
CA PHE A 213 -12.03 -17.54 -20.92
C PHE A 213 -11.33 -18.00 -22.20
N GLY A 214 -10.34 -17.26 -22.69
CA GLY A 214 -9.66 -17.59 -23.95
C GLY A 214 -8.87 -18.90 -23.88
N LYS A 215 -8.59 -19.46 -25.04
CA LYS A 215 -7.54 -20.46 -25.22
C LYS A 215 -6.19 -19.79 -25.00
N GLN A 216 -5.24 -20.48 -24.39
CA GLN A 216 -3.92 -19.92 -24.07
C GLN A 216 -3.21 -19.33 -25.31
N ASP A 217 -3.27 -20.03 -26.44
CA ASP A 217 -2.65 -19.56 -27.68
C ASP A 217 -3.28 -18.25 -28.18
N SER A 218 -4.61 -18.13 -28.13
CA SER A 218 -5.33 -16.91 -28.50
C SER A 218 -5.01 -15.75 -27.55
N ILE A 219 -4.90 -16.02 -26.24
CA ILE A 219 -4.48 -15.01 -25.27
C ILE A 219 -3.07 -14.54 -25.56
N ARG A 220 -2.11 -15.46 -25.78
CA ARG A 220 -0.70 -15.14 -26.04
C ARG A 220 -0.48 -14.44 -27.37
N ALA A 221 -1.32 -14.67 -28.37
CA ALA A 221 -1.28 -13.91 -29.62
C ALA A 221 -1.54 -12.41 -29.39
N ALA A 222 -2.42 -12.06 -28.43
CA ALA A 222 -2.75 -10.69 -28.10
C ALA A 222 -1.91 -10.13 -26.93
N MET A 223 -1.53 -10.99 -25.98
CA MET A 223 -0.80 -10.66 -24.75
C MET A 223 0.31 -11.70 -24.51
N PRO A 224 1.49 -11.56 -25.16
CA PRO A 224 2.52 -12.59 -25.18
C PRO A 224 3.06 -13.00 -23.81
N ASN A 225 2.97 -12.10 -22.82
CA ASN A 225 3.46 -12.33 -21.46
C ASN A 225 2.39 -12.88 -20.49
N PHE A 226 1.27 -13.41 -21.02
CA PHE A 226 0.23 -13.97 -20.19
C PHE A 226 0.72 -15.20 -19.41
N TRP A 227 0.84 -15.05 -18.11
CA TRP A 227 1.28 -16.07 -17.14
C TRP A 227 0.93 -15.62 -15.73
N VAL A 228 0.63 -16.57 -14.82
CA VAL A 228 0.59 -16.36 -13.36
C VAL A 228 1.56 -17.35 -12.73
N ASP A 229 2.52 -16.84 -11.96
CA ASP A 229 3.46 -17.68 -11.21
C ASP A 229 2.95 -17.89 -9.78
N TYR A 230 2.73 -19.14 -9.38
CA TYR A 230 2.35 -19.51 -8.01
C TYR A 230 3.38 -20.48 -7.47
N ILE A 231 4.05 -20.09 -6.37
CA ILE A 231 5.19 -20.82 -5.80
C ILE A 231 5.00 -20.97 -4.28
N GLU A 232 5.19 -22.19 -3.77
CA GLU A 232 5.25 -22.48 -2.33
C GLU A 232 6.71 -22.67 -1.89
N ILE A 233 7.15 -21.87 -0.94
CA ILE A 233 8.55 -21.76 -0.51
C ILE A 233 8.67 -22.23 0.94
N PRO A 234 9.45 -23.30 1.22
CA PRO A 234 9.61 -23.83 2.57
C PRO A 234 10.63 -22.99 3.37
N GLY A 235 10.25 -21.77 3.74
CA GLY A 235 11.09 -20.82 4.47
C GLY A 235 10.52 -19.41 4.41
N ILE A 236 11.20 -18.48 5.01
CA ILE A 236 10.82 -17.06 5.06
C ILE A 236 11.44 -16.23 3.92
N SER A 237 12.37 -16.80 3.16
CA SER A 237 13.08 -16.11 2.08
C SER A 237 13.37 -17.04 0.91
N VAL A 238 13.21 -16.55 -0.32
CA VAL A 238 13.60 -17.25 -1.55
C VAL A 238 15.10 -17.56 -1.59
N ALA A 239 15.94 -16.68 -1.01
CA ALA A 239 17.39 -16.84 -1.04
C ALA A 239 17.88 -17.97 -0.14
N THR A 240 17.25 -18.16 1.01
CA THR A 240 17.66 -19.14 2.04
C THR A 240 16.92 -20.46 1.95
N ALA A 241 15.75 -20.52 1.30
CA ALA A 241 14.94 -21.73 1.21
C ALA A 241 15.67 -22.90 0.55
N ARG A 242 15.60 -24.08 1.16
CA ARG A 242 16.15 -25.36 0.66
C ARG A 242 15.13 -26.48 0.92
N PRO A 243 14.53 -27.10 -0.09
CA PRO A 243 14.62 -26.77 -1.52
C PRO A 243 14.07 -25.36 -1.82
N ARG A 244 14.37 -24.80 -3.00
CA ARG A 244 13.90 -23.45 -3.38
C ARG A 244 12.39 -23.30 -3.38
N TYR A 245 11.66 -24.38 -3.66
CA TYR A 245 10.21 -24.47 -3.58
C TYR A 245 9.78 -25.91 -3.35
N THR A 246 8.65 -26.10 -2.72
CA THR A 246 7.98 -27.39 -2.53
C THR A 246 6.93 -27.63 -3.59
N PHE A 247 6.36 -26.55 -4.13
CA PHE A 247 5.38 -26.61 -5.21
C PHE A 247 5.52 -25.38 -6.10
N ARG A 248 5.41 -25.59 -7.42
CA ARG A 248 5.23 -24.53 -8.42
C ARG A 248 4.12 -24.95 -9.36
N MET A 249 3.13 -24.08 -9.53
CA MET A 249 1.96 -24.35 -10.36
C MET A 249 2.35 -24.40 -11.84
N GLN A 250 1.76 -25.32 -12.57
CA GLN A 250 1.84 -25.35 -14.03
C GLN A 250 0.96 -24.27 -14.64
N GLU A 251 1.25 -23.91 -15.88
CA GLU A 251 0.44 -22.95 -16.64
C GLU A 251 -1.00 -23.42 -16.75
N GLN A 252 -1.91 -22.45 -16.72
CA GLN A 252 -3.34 -22.67 -16.94
C GLN A 252 -3.79 -21.93 -18.20
N GLU A 253 -4.88 -22.36 -18.80
CA GLU A 253 -5.40 -21.81 -20.06
C GLU A 253 -5.76 -20.32 -19.96
N ASN A 254 -6.41 -19.91 -18.85
CA ASN A 254 -6.96 -18.57 -18.69
C ASN A 254 -7.16 -18.20 -17.22
N ILE A 255 -7.62 -16.98 -16.96
CA ILE A 255 -7.82 -16.46 -15.59
C ILE A 255 -8.82 -17.30 -14.80
N TRP A 256 -9.91 -17.82 -15.44
CA TRP A 256 -10.89 -18.63 -14.75
C TRP A 256 -10.29 -19.94 -14.23
N GLU A 257 -9.43 -20.57 -14.99
CA GLU A 257 -8.73 -21.78 -14.56
C GLU A 257 -7.66 -21.47 -13.50
N TYR A 258 -6.88 -20.40 -13.69
CA TYR A 258 -5.95 -19.93 -12.64
C TYR A 258 -6.67 -19.70 -11.32
N TYR A 259 -7.82 -19.00 -11.33
CA TYR A 259 -8.62 -18.78 -10.13
C TYR A 259 -9.01 -20.11 -9.47
N ASN A 260 -9.55 -21.06 -10.22
CA ASN A 260 -10.04 -22.33 -9.67
C ASN A 260 -8.90 -23.18 -9.06
N VAL A 261 -7.73 -23.22 -9.70
CA VAL A 261 -6.59 -23.98 -9.18
C VAL A 261 -5.98 -23.28 -7.96
N ILE A 262 -5.77 -21.97 -8.03
CA ILE A 262 -5.13 -21.21 -6.96
C ILE A 262 -6.00 -21.21 -5.69
N ILE A 263 -7.32 -21.02 -5.80
CA ILE A 263 -8.19 -20.99 -4.61
C ILE A 263 -8.19 -22.32 -3.86
N GLN A 264 -8.06 -23.46 -4.57
CA GLN A 264 -7.95 -24.77 -3.93
C GLN A 264 -6.61 -24.92 -3.20
N ARG A 265 -5.52 -24.35 -3.75
CA ARG A 265 -4.21 -24.33 -3.06
C ARG A 265 -4.25 -23.42 -1.84
N LEU A 266 -4.81 -22.22 -1.94
CA LEU A 266 -4.93 -21.27 -0.83
C LEU A 266 -5.79 -21.83 0.32
N ARG A 267 -6.76 -22.72 0.02
CA ARG A 267 -7.56 -23.41 1.04
C ARG A 267 -6.70 -24.19 2.03
N LEU A 268 -5.55 -24.71 1.60
CA LEU A 268 -4.63 -25.46 2.47
C LEU A 268 -3.96 -24.60 3.55
N TYR A 269 -3.98 -23.27 3.36
CA TYR A 269 -3.38 -22.29 4.27
C TYR A 269 -4.41 -21.48 5.05
N ALA A 270 -5.69 -21.80 4.89
CA ALA A 270 -6.78 -21.20 5.62
C ALA A 270 -7.26 -22.16 6.71
N ASP A 271 -7.12 -21.77 7.97
CA ASP A 271 -7.78 -22.47 9.05
C ASP A 271 -9.29 -22.36 8.86
N ASN A 272 -9.99 -23.48 8.85
CA ASN A 272 -11.44 -23.54 8.92
C ASN A 272 -11.84 -23.97 10.33
N PRO A 273 -11.96 -23.05 11.31
CA PRO A 273 -12.55 -23.41 12.58
C PRO A 273 -13.98 -23.85 12.31
N TYR A 274 -14.30 -25.08 12.69
CA TYR A 274 -15.64 -25.63 12.56
C TYR A 274 -16.54 -24.92 13.55
N THR A 275 -17.17 -23.82 13.11
CA THR A 275 -18.18 -23.09 13.90
C THR A 275 -19.57 -23.53 13.42
N THR A 276 -20.24 -24.34 14.24
CA THR A 276 -21.66 -24.62 14.04
C THR A 276 -22.47 -23.48 14.63
N THR A 277 -23.30 -22.85 13.81
CA THR A 277 -24.42 -22.08 14.35
C THR A 277 -25.44 -23.03 14.97
N PRO A 278 -26.33 -22.57 15.88
CA PRO A 278 -27.42 -23.39 16.43
C PRO A 278 -28.32 -24.07 15.37
N MET A 279 -28.27 -23.62 14.12
CA MET A 279 -28.96 -24.19 12.97
C MET A 279 -28.08 -25.14 12.13
N GLY A 280 -26.85 -25.47 12.55
CA GLY A 280 -25.96 -26.39 11.85
C GLY A 280 -25.33 -25.86 10.56
N ILE A 281 -25.55 -24.59 10.22
CA ILE A 281 -25.01 -23.94 9.01
C ILE A 281 -23.85 -23.06 9.46
N SER A 282 -22.62 -23.41 9.02
CA SER A 282 -21.50 -22.50 9.17
C SER A 282 -21.67 -21.30 8.22
N PRO A 283 -21.62 -20.06 8.70
CA PRO A 283 -21.64 -18.90 7.82
C PRO A 283 -20.38 -18.98 6.92
N GLN A 284 -20.55 -19.19 5.64
CA GLN A 284 -19.44 -19.26 4.68
C GLN A 284 -18.66 -17.94 4.56
N ASP A 285 -19.17 -16.86 5.11
CA ASP A 285 -18.64 -15.50 4.90
C ASP A 285 -17.59 -15.04 5.92
N ASP A 286 -17.31 -15.80 6.97
CA ASP A 286 -16.35 -15.41 8.02
C ASP A 286 -15.10 -16.30 8.09
N SER A 287 -14.71 -16.94 6.99
CA SER A 287 -13.52 -17.79 6.96
C SER A 287 -12.28 -17.03 6.47
N GLN A 288 -11.10 -17.47 6.91
CA GLN A 288 -9.80 -16.99 6.37
C GLN A 288 -9.75 -17.15 4.85
N LEU A 289 -10.34 -18.24 4.31
CA LEU A 289 -10.43 -18.48 2.88
C LEU A 289 -11.18 -17.37 2.13
N TYR A 290 -12.19 -16.74 2.76
CA TYR A 290 -12.91 -15.63 2.18
C TYR A 290 -12.01 -14.39 1.98
N ALA A 291 -11.17 -14.08 2.98
CA ALA A 291 -10.19 -12.99 2.87
C ALA A 291 -9.14 -13.27 1.78
N LEU A 292 -8.62 -14.50 1.71
CA LEU A 292 -7.68 -14.91 0.66
C LEU A 292 -8.32 -14.92 -0.73
N ARG A 293 -9.60 -15.33 -0.85
CA ARG A 293 -10.37 -15.27 -2.10
C ARG A 293 -10.51 -13.84 -2.61
N GLU A 294 -10.84 -12.91 -1.73
CA GLU A 294 -10.93 -11.49 -2.10
C GLU A 294 -9.58 -10.98 -2.58
N GLY A 295 -8.48 -11.33 -1.87
CA GLY A 295 -7.12 -11.02 -2.30
C GLY A 295 -6.78 -11.58 -3.67
N LEU A 296 -7.14 -12.84 -3.94
CA LEU A 296 -6.90 -13.49 -5.24
C LEU A 296 -7.69 -12.81 -6.37
N ILE A 297 -8.95 -12.48 -6.15
CA ILE A 297 -9.77 -11.82 -7.17
C ILE A 297 -9.24 -10.42 -7.46
N ASN A 298 -8.88 -9.66 -6.42
CA ASN A 298 -8.26 -8.35 -6.59
C ASN A 298 -6.90 -8.47 -7.31
N PHE A 299 -6.08 -9.46 -6.97
CA PHE A 299 -4.84 -9.76 -7.67
C PHE A 299 -5.08 -9.99 -9.17
N LEU A 300 -6.01 -10.85 -9.57
CA LEU A 300 -6.30 -11.14 -10.98
C LEU A 300 -6.94 -9.92 -11.70
N ALA A 301 -7.81 -9.18 -11.03
CA ALA A 301 -8.53 -8.05 -11.63
C ALA A 301 -7.70 -6.77 -11.71
N HIS A 302 -6.64 -6.62 -10.90
CA HIS A 302 -5.80 -5.43 -10.88
C HIS A 302 -4.43 -5.60 -11.52
N SER A 303 -4.05 -6.81 -11.97
CA SER A 303 -2.81 -7.04 -12.70
C SER A 303 -2.77 -6.29 -14.03
N ASP A 304 -1.63 -5.70 -14.35
CA ASP A 304 -1.34 -5.19 -15.69
C ASP A 304 -0.90 -6.34 -16.60
N TRP A 305 -1.84 -6.94 -17.32
CA TRP A 305 -1.61 -8.07 -18.22
C TRP A 305 -0.82 -7.72 -19.49
N PHE A 306 -0.57 -6.44 -19.70
CA PHE A 306 0.24 -5.94 -20.82
C PHE A 306 1.69 -5.65 -20.42
N SER A 307 2.00 -5.78 -19.14
CA SER A 307 3.35 -5.66 -18.61
C SER A 307 4.24 -6.82 -19.03
N PRO A 308 5.55 -6.61 -19.21
CA PRO A 308 6.50 -7.71 -19.34
C PRO A 308 6.71 -8.50 -18.04
N MET A 309 6.29 -7.96 -16.91
CA MET A 309 6.34 -8.64 -15.61
C MET A 309 5.12 -9.54 -15.43
N HIS A 310 5.30 -10.64 -14.69
CA HIS A 310 4.21 -11.59 -14.43
C HIS A 310 3.59 -11.36 -13.05
N PRO A 311 2.25 -11.47 -12.92
CA PRO A 311 1.61 -11.60 -11.63
C PRO A 311 2.16 -12.82 -10.88
N THR A 312 2.55 -12.64 -9.62
CA THR A 312 3.21 -13.69 -8.84
C THR A 312 2.57 -13.85 -7.47
N ILE A 313 2.29 -15.09 -7.08
CA ILE A 313 1.88 -15.44 -5.71
C ILE A 313 3.00 -16.29 -5.08
N ARG A 314 3.51 -15.85 -3.94
CA ARG A 314 4.51 -16.59 -3.15
C ARG A 314 3.92 -16.95 -1.80
N VAL A 315 3.94 -18.25 -1.48
CA VAL A 315 3.48 -18.76 -0.19
C VAL A 315 4.70 -19.17 0.60
N PHE A 316 5.07 -18.33 1.56
CA PHE A 316 6.14 -18.59 2.53
C PHE A 316 5.59 -19.27 3.79
N THR A 317 6.45 -19.72 4.70
CA THR A 317 6.03 -20.29 5.98
C THR A 317 5.33 -19.25 6.87
N ASP A 318 5.76 -17.99 6.82
CA ASP A 318 5.27 -16.88 7.65
C ASP A 318 4.24 -15.96 6.96
N ARG A 319 4.08 -16.05 5.64
CA ARG A 319 3.19 -15.13 4.88
C ARG A 319 2.80 -15.66 3.51
N ILE A 320 1.77 -15.03 2.93
CA ILE A 320 1.37 -15.21 1.53
C ILE A 320 1.45 -13.84 0.86
N GLU A 321 2.22 -13.73 -0.21
CA GLU A 321 2.41 -12.51 -1.00
C GLU A 321 1.69 -12.61 -2.35
N PHE A 322 0.87 -11.61 -2.67
CA PHE A 322 0.26 -11.39 -3.97
C PHE A 322 0.94 -10.18 -4.60
N GLN A 323 1.75 -10.36 -5.62
CA GLN A 323 2.48 -9.30 -6.30
C GLN A 323 1.96 -9.11 -7.72
N ASN A 324 1.37 -7.95 -8.00
CA ASN A 324 0.84 -7.57 -9.31
C ASN A 324 1.82 -6.68 -10.06
N PRO A 325 2.03 -6.87 -11.38
CA PRO A 325 2.53 -5.80 -12.23
C PRO A 325 1.51 -4.65 -12.28
N GLY A 326 2.04 -3.42 -12.28
CA GLY A 326 1.28 -2.18 -12.15
C GLY A 326 0.97 -1.80 -10.70
N GLY A 327 1.27 -0.54 -10.35
CA GLY A 327 1.02 0.01 -9.02
C GLY A 327 -0.43 0.41 -8.78
N PHE A 328 -0.73 0.84 -7.54
CA PHE A 328 -1.99 1.51 -7.23
C PHE A 328 -2.03 2.89 -7.89
N ILE A 329 -3.13 3.20 -8.58
CA ILE A 329 -3.35 4.53 -9.21
C ILE A 329 -3.48 5.65 -8.17
N VAL A 330 -4.02 5.32 -7.00
CA VAL A 330 -4.14 6.24 -5.87
C VAL A 330 -3.22 5.80 -4.73
N PRO A 331 -2.73 6.74 -3.90
CA PRO A 331 -1.89 6.38 -2.76
C PRO A 331 -2.54 5.33 -1.88
N VAL A 332 -1.75 4.38 -1.38
CA VAL A 332 -2.21 3.27 -0.53
C VAL A 332 -2.98 3.79 0.69
N SER A 333 -2.50 4.87 1.32
CA SER A 333 -3.18 5.51 2.46
C SER A 333 -4.61 5.94 2.13
N LYS A 334 -4.84 6.46 0.92
CA LYS A 334 -6.16 6.88 0.46
C LYS A 334 -7.06 5.68 0.15
N VAL A 335 -6.51 4.64 -0.49
CA VAL A 335 -7.24 3.39 -0.78
C VAL A 335 -7.69 2.70 0.51
N LEU A 336 -6.87 2.79 1.58
CA LEU A 336 -7.17 2.21 2.89
C LEU A 336 -8.24 2.99 3.68
N GLN A 337 -8.41 4.29 3.40
CA GLN A 337 -9.34 5.18 4.13
C GLN A 337 -10.67 5.39 3.40
N GLU A 338 -10.67 5.32 2.08
CA GLU A 338 -11.83 5.58 1.25
C GLU A 338 -12.28 4.29 0.54
N ALA A 339 -13.57 4.03 0.47
CA ALA A 339 -14.14 2.91 -0.29
C ALA A 339 -14.02 3.16 -1.81
N ILE A 340 -12.79 3.13 -2.34
CA ILE A 340 -12.51 3.36 -3.76
C ILE A 340 -12.50 2.01 -4.48
N SER A 341 -13.30 1.89 -5.53
CA SER A 341 -13.31 0.73 -6.45
C SER A 341 -12.94 1.19 -7.85
N LEU A 342 -11.67 1.09 -8.18
CA LEU A 342 -11.11 1.41 -9.50
C LEU A 342 -10.34 0.19 -10.02
N PRO A 343 -11.00 -0.81 -10.62
CA PRO A 343 -10.30 -1.98 -11.15
C PRO A 343 -9.51 -1.61 -12.42
N ARG A 344 -8.31 -2.19 -12.56
CA ARG A 344 -7.52 -2.09 -13.81
C ARG A 344 -8.21 -2.82 -14.95
N ASN A 345 -8.86 -3.94 -14.65
CA ASN A 345 -9.59 -4.77 -15.62
C ASN A 345 -11.07 -4.89 -15.23
N PRO A 346 -11.93 -3.89 -15.57
CA PRO A 346 -13.34 -3.86 -15.16
C PRO A 346 -14.15 -5.07 -15.62
N ILE A 347 -13.85 -5.61 -16.80
CA ILE A 347 -14.57 -6.77 -17.32
C ILE A 347 -14.31 -8.02 -16.46
N ILE A 348 -13.07 -8.21 -15.97
CA ILE A 348 -12.71 -9.36 -15.13
C ILE A 348 -13.46 -9.28 -13.80
N ILE A 349 -13.45 -8.13 -13.12
CA ILE A 349 -14.17 -7.98 -11.84
C ILE A 349 -15.69 -8.13 -12.03
N LYS A 350 -16.24 -7.62 -13.14
CA LYS A 350 -17.64 -7.78 -13.51
C LYS A 350 -18.02 -9.26 -13.64
N LEU A 351 -17.19 -10.07 -14.28
CA LEU A 351 -17.43 -11.51 -14.46
C LEU A 351 -17.34 -12.25 -13.11
N PHE A 352 -16.36 -11.96 -12.27
CA PHE A 352 -16.31 -12.51 -10.90
C PHE A 352 -17.52 -12.11 -10.05
N ARG A 353 -18.04 -10.90 -10.23
CA ARG A 353 -19.25 -10.44 -9.55
C ARG A 353 -20.50 -11.19 -10.00
N PHE A 354 -20.66 -11.44 -11.30
CA PHE A 354 -21.77 -12.27 -11.79
C PHE A 354 -21.73 -13.66 -11.17
N ALA A 355 -20.53 -14.22 -11.01
CA ALA A 355 -20.30 -15.50 -10.34
C ALA A 355 -20.50 -15.45 -8.81
N LYS A 356 -20.89 -14.31 -8.21
CA LYS A 356 -21.02 -14.13 -6.75
C LYS A 356 -19.72 -14.38 -5.99
N LEU A 357 -18.58 -14.22 -6.63
CA LEU A 357 -17.26 -14.40 -6.04
C LEU A 357 -16.65 -13.09 -5.54
N SER A 358 -17.10 -11.95 -6.09
CA SER A 358 -16.74 -10.61 -5.64
C SER A 358 -17.97 -9.71 -5.50
N GLU A 359 -17.88 -8.67 -4.70
CA GLU A 359 -18.90 -7.65 -4.54
C GLU A 359 -18.36 -6.30 -5.00
N ASN A 360 -19.24 -5.42 -5.50
CA ASN A 360 -18.85 -4.11 -6.02
C ASN A 360 -19.33 -3.02 -5.07
N ALA A 361 -18.55 -2.71 -4.04
CA ALA A 361 -18.91 -1.63 -3.13
C ALA A 361 -17.68 -0.93 -2.50
N GLY A 362 -16.46 -1.18 -3.03
CA GLY A 362 -15.23 -0.64 -2.45
C GLY A 362 -14.81 -1.30 -1.13
N TYR A 363 -15.51 -2.34 -0.68
CA TYR A 363 -15.21 -3.07 0.57
C TYR A 363 -14.19 -4.20 0.41
N GLY A 364 -13.53 -4.34 -0.75
CA GLY A 364 -12.55 -5.41 -0.99
C GLY A 364 -11.42 -5.39 0.04
N ILE A 365 -10.90 -4.22 0.36
CA ILE A 365 -9.84 -4.05 1.37
C ILE A 365 -10.32 -4.43 2.77
N ASP A 366 -11.53 -4.03 3.16
CA ASP A 366 -12.08 -4.40 4.47
C ASP A 366 -12.27 -5.91 4.60
N LYS A 367 -12.65 -6.58 3.51
CA LYS A 367 -12.74 -8.04 3.45
C LYS A 367 -11.37 -8.70 3.58
N MET A 368 -10.34 -8.16 2.92
CA MET A 368 -8.96 -8.63 3.09
C MET A 368 -8.47 -8.39 4.53
N LYS A 369 -8.78 -7.25 5.14
CA LYS A 369 -8.44 -6.92 6.53
C LYS A 369 -9.13 -7.83 7.57
N ARG A 370 -10.23 -8.53 7.22
CA ARG A 370 -10.81 -9.58 8.08
C ARG A 370 -9.81 -10.67 8.44
N TRP A 371 -8.79 -10.90 7.61
CA TRP A 371 -7.66 -11.75 7.95
C TRP A 371 -7.05 -11.38 9.30
N THR A 372 -6.85 -10.09 9.56
CA THR A 372 -6.30 -9.61 10.84
C THR A 372 -7.20 -9.97 12.01
N THR A 373 -8.51 -9.82 11.87
CA THR A 373 -9.47 -10.18 12.92
C THR A 373 -9.47 -11.69 13.19
N LEU A 374 -9.36 -12.51 12.13
CA LEU A 374 -9.45 -13.97 12.22
C LEU A 374 -8.14 -14.61 12.71
N THR A 375 -7.00 -14.06 12.34
CA THR A 375 -5.70 -14.67 12.63
C THR A 375 -4.90 -13.95 13.70
N GLY A 376 -5.25 -12.69 14.02
CA GLY A 376 -4.43 -11.80 14.84
C GLY A 376 -3.15 -11.30 14.13
N LYS A 377 -3.02 -11.52 12.80
CA LYS A 377 -1.88 -11.11 11.98
C LYS A 377 -2.31 -10.12 10.91
N ASN A 378 -1.45 -9.16 10.60
CA ASN A 378 -1.78 -8.06 9.70
C ASN A 378 -1.85 -8.47 8.23
N VAL A 379 -2.53 -7.62 7.45
CA VAL A 379 -2.41 -7.58 5.99
C VAL A 379 -1.63 -6.32 5.62
N GLY A 380 -0.51 -6.49 4.93
CA GLY A 380 0.35 -5.41 4.46
C GLY A 380 0.01 -5.04 3.01
N PHE A 381 0.09 -3.74 2.70
CA PHE A 381 -0.11 -3.20 1.35
C PHE A 381 1.10 -2.35 0.98
N ARG A 382 1.72 -2.67 -0.14
CA ARG A 382 2.86 -1.93 -0.69
C ARG A 382 2.62 -1.66 -2.16
N SER A 383 2.98 -0.48 -2.64
CA SER A 383 2.91 -0.15 -4.05
C SER A 383 4.01 0.83 -4.43
N ASP A 384 4.60 0.62 -5.59
CA ASP A 384 5.39 1.59 -6.34
C ASP A 384 4.77 1.79 -7.74
N VAL A 385 5.50 2.41 -8.66
CA VAL A 385 4.99 2.67 -10.03
C VAL A 385 4.85 1.38 -10.83
N THR A 386 5.71 0.39 -10.60
CA THR A 386 5.83 -0.83 -11.42
C THR A 386 5.00 -1.99 -10.89
N HIS A 387 4.80 -2.06 -9.60
CA HIS A 387 4.07 -3.19 -9.00
C HIS A 387 3.36 -2.83 -7.68
N ALA A 388 2.37 -3.64 -7.34
CA ALA A 388 1.69 -3.63 -6.05
C ALA A 388 1.81 -4.99 -5.38
N THR A 389 1.97 -5.01 -4.05
CA THR A 389 2.05 -6.24 -3.26
C THR A 389 1.06 -6.18 -2.10
N VAL A 390 0.28 -7.25 -1.95
CA VAL A 390 -0.56 -7.50 -0.79
C VAL A 390 0.01 -8.70 -0.05
N THR A 391 0.29 -8.54 1.24
CA THR A 391 0.92 -9.57 2.09
C THR A 391 0.01 -9.97 3.22
N TYR A 392 -0.38 -11.25 3.27
CA TYR A 392 -1.10 -11.86 4.38
C TYR A 392 -0.11 -12.54 5.31
N PHE A 393 0.14 -11.99 6.49
CA PHE A 393 1.01 -12.61 7.49
C PHE A 393 0.30 -13.78 8.18
N LYS A 394 1.00 -14.90 8.37
CA LYS A 394 0.49 -16.10 9.01
C LYS A 394 0.96 -16.19 10.46
N LYS A 395 0.30 -17.03 11.30
CA LYS A 395 0.87 -17.45 12.57
C LYS A 395 2.09 -18.30 12.25
N PHE A 396 3.18 -18.05 12.94
CA PHE A 396 4.34 -18.92 12.88
C PHE A 396 4.07 -20.09 13.82
N ASP A 397 3.83 -21.28 13.29
CA ASP A 397 3.82 -22.52 14.07
C ASP A 397 5.27 -22.95 14.28
N ILE A 398 5.76 -22.80 15.53
CA ILE A 398 7.13 -23.20 15.94
C ILE A 398 7.38 -24.72 15.73
N ASN A 399 6.34 -25.49 15.45
CA ASN A 399 6.39 -26.94 15.25
C ASN A 399 6.62 -27.41 13.81
N ASP A 400 6.63 -26.50 12.82
CA ASP A 400 7.06 -26.86 11.47
C ASP A 400 8.60 -26.94 11.46
N GLY A 401 9.10 -28.12 11.87
CA GLY A 401 10.51 -28.41 12.07
C GLY A 401 11.41 -28.12 10.88
N VAL A 402 11.83 -26.88 10.77
CA VAL A 402 13.01 -26.49 10.01
C VAL A 402 13.83 -25.59 10.94
N ASN A 403 14.93 -26.13 11.44
CA ASN A 403 15.99 -25.38 12.07
C ASN A 403 16.60 -24.41 11.04
N ASP A 404 15.98 -23.23 10.84
CA ASP A 404 16.69 -22.10 10.30
C ASP A 404 17.24 -21.30 11.48
N PRO A 405 18.57 -21.20 11.63
CA PRO A 405 19.14 -20.31 12.64
C PRO A 405 18.75 -18.88 12.25
N VAL A 406 18.03 -18.22 13.15
CA VAL A 406 17.88 -16.76 13.14
C VAL A 406 19.29 -16.19 13.22
N ASN A 407 19.84 -15.82 12.08
CA ASN A 407 21.10 -15.10 12.03
C ASN A 407 20.75 -13.61 11.96
N ASP A 408 20.58 -13.00 13.12
CA ASP A 408 20.69 -11.57 13.27
C ASP A 408 22.14 -11.20 12.95
N GLY A 409 22.33 -10.73 11.69
CA GLY A 409 23.64 -10.32 11.21
C GLY A 409 24.14 -9.07 11.90
N VAL A 410 24.87 -9.26 12.97
CA VAL A 410 25.86 -8.26 13.44
C VAL A 410 27.08 -9.06 13.92
N ASN A 411 28.17 -8.88 13.18
CA ASN A 411 29.57 -9.22 13.45
C ASN A 411 30.15 -10.33 12.56
N ASP A 412 30.67 -9.89 11.42
CA ASP A 412 31.78 -10.58 10.79
C ASP A 412 33.09 -10.16 11.50
N PRO A 413 33.82 -11.07 12.11
CA PRO A 413 35.19 -10.81 12.50
C PRO A 413 36.09 -10.97 11.27
N VAL A 414 36.81 -9.90 10.98
CA VAL A 414 37.97 -9.89 10.08
C VAL A 414 38.91 -11.00 10.48
N ASN A 415 39.13 -11.96 9.61
CA ASN A 415 40.20 -12.93 9.79
C ASN A 415 41.20 -12.79 8.63
N ASP A 416 42.33 -12.14 8.94
CA ASP A 416 43.52 -12.10 8.11
C ASP A 416 44.14 -13.52 8.02
N GLY A 417 44.15 -14.05 6.83
CA GLY A 417 44.80 -15.31 6.52
C GLY A 417 45.42 -15.30 5.14
N VAL A 418 46.67 -14.85 5.07
CA VAL A 418 47.56 -14.92 3.91
C VAL A 418 47.64 -16.36 3.38
N ASN A 419 47.39 -16.56 2.05
CA ASN A 419 48.24 -17.41 1.26
C ASN A 419 48.13 -17.13 -0.24
N ASN A 420 49.33 -16.94 -0.79
CA ASN A 420 49.63 -16.73 -2.20
C ASN A 420 49.19 -17.89 -3.10
N HIS A 421 48.58 -17.58 -4.27
CA HIS A 421 49.04 -18.14 -5.52
C HIS A 421 48.60 -17.23 -6.71
N LYS A 422 49.59 -16.87 -7.50
CA LYS A 422 49.47 -16.16 -8.77
C LYS A 422 48.66 -16.96 -9.79
N ASN A 423 47.78 -16.35 -10.54
CA ASN A 423 47.88 -16.39 -12.00
C ASN A 423 46.97 -15.34 -12.68
N ASP A 424 47.54 -14.91 -13.77
CA ASP A 424 47.25 -13.82 -14.68
C ASP A 424 45.85 -13.80 -15.31
N GLY A 425 45.38 -12.57 -15.57
CA GLY A 425 44.80 -12.25 -16.84
C GLY A 425 43.33 -11.83 -16.90
N VAL A 426 43.18 -10.60 -17.35
CA VAL A 426 42.02 -9.96 -18.01
C VAL A 426 41.06 -9.16 -17.12
N ASN A 427 41.29 -7.86 -17.18
CA ASN A 427 40.42 -6.79 -16.72
C ASN A 427 39.18 -6.63 -17.62
N GLU A 428 38.02 -6.69 -17.03
CA GLU A 428 36.87 -5.86 -17.45
C GLU A 428 36.15 -5.33 -16.20
N PRO A 429 35.70 -4.07 -16.17
CA PRO A 429 35.16 -3.45 -14.99
C PRO A 429 33.70 -3.86 -14.81
N ILE A 430 33.43 -4.65 -13.76
CA ILE A 430 32.07 -4.93 -13.31
C ILE A 430 31.52 -3.68 -12.63
N ASN A 431 30.50 -3.15 -13.23
CA ASN A 431 29.72 -2.01 -12.79
C ASN A 431 29.07 -2.31 -11.42
N LYS A 432 29.61 -1.70 -10.35
CA LYS A 432 29.04 -1.72 -8.99
C LYS A 432 27.90 -0.71 -8.91
N ASN A 433 26.71 -1.06 -9.40
CA ASN A 433 25.49 -0.33 -9.08
C ASN A 433 24.29 -1.29 -9.12
N ALA A 434 24.23 -2.19 -8.16
CA ALA A 434 23.06 -3.04 -7.90
C ALA A 434 22.86 -3.22 -6.38
N ASN A 435 22.64 -2.14 -5.68
CA ASN A 435 22.07 -2.18 -4.32
C ASN A 435 21.48 -0.81 -3.96
N ALA A 436 20.32 -0.50 -4.51
CA ALA A 436 19.49 0.61 -4.06
C ALA A 436 18.00 0.33 -4.33
N TYR A 437 17.52 -0.81 -3.88
CA TYR A 437 16.09 -1.13 -3.93
C TYR A 437 15.64 -1.66 -2.56
N VAL A 438 15.62 -0.81 -1.55
CA VAL A 438 14.82 -1.04 -0.34
C VAL A 438 14.42 0.30 0.25
N SER A 439 13.32 0.86 -0.19
CA SER A 439 12.47 1.71 0.63
C SER A 439 11.11 1.92 -0.03
N GLY A 440 10.32 0.85 -0.09
CA GLY A 440 8.90 0.97 -0.30
C GLY A 440 8.22 0.95 1.06
N ASN A 441 7.53 2.01 1.43
CA ASN A 441 6.84 2.11 2.70
C ASN A 441 5.77 1.03 2.83
N TYR A 442 5.98 0.08 3.77
CA TYR A 442 4.88 -0.74 4.28
C TYR A 442 4.01 0.13 5.18
N ILE A 443 2.80 0.40 4.75
CA ILE A 443 1.81 1.02 5.63
C ILE A 443 1.12 -0.12 6.38
N ASN A 444 1.56 -0.35 7.60
CA ASN A 444 0.85 -1.18 8.56
C ASN A 444 -0.27 -0.35 9.19
N ASP A 445 -1.50 -0.73 8.97
CA ASP A 445 -2.68 -0.10 9.56
C ASP A 445 -2.98 -0.62 10.98
N ASN A 446 -1.96 -1.12 11.64
CA ASN A 446 -1.94 -1.33 13.08
C ASN A 446 -0.49 -1.25 13.52
N SER A 447 -0.10 -0.09 14.05
CA SER A 447 1.16 0.09 14.74
C SER A 447 1.21 -0.77 15.99
N LEU A 448 1.64 -2.00 15.83
CA LEU A 448 2.05 -2.89 16.89
C LEU A 448 3.39 -3.44 16.45
N ASP A 449 4.46 -2.70 16.70
CA ASP A 449 5.76 -3.34 16.78
C ASP A 449 6.70 -2.61 17.72
N ASP A 450 7.35 -3.44 18.54
CA ASP A 450 8.33 -3.08 19.53
C ASP A 450 9.67 -2.84 18.83
N GLY A 451 10.12 -1.62 18.85
CA GLY A 451 11.47 -1.25 18.46
C GLY A 451 12.01 -0.22 19.43
N VAL A 452 12.75 -0.69 20.43
CA VAL A 452 13.53 0.11 21.36
C VAL A 452 14.53 0.96 20.60
N ASN A 453 14.46 2.27 20.78
CA ASN A 453 15.67 3.06 21.00
C ASN A 453 15.32 4.32 21.82
N ASP A 454 15.87 4.33 23.03
CA ASP A 454 15.97 5.48 23.88
C ASP A 454 16.95 6.49 23.26
N SER A 455 16.50 7.72 23.09
CA SER A 455 17.33 8.89 23.40
C SER A 455 16.44 10.11 23.60
N LEU A 456 16.57 10.58 24.81
CA LEU A 456 16.14 11.83 25.42
C LEU A 456 16.01 13.04 24.49
N ASN A 457 14.88 13.72 24.55
CA ASN A 457 14.91 15.16 24.78
C ASN A 457 13.58 15.64 25.37
N ASP A 458 13.68 16.21 26.57
CA ASP A 458 12.63 16.98 27.22
C ASP A 458 12.49 18.33 26.52
N GLY A 459 11.27 18.66 26.16
CA GLY A 459 10.90 19.98 25.67
C GLY A 459 9.42 20.23 25.94
N VAL A 460 9.17 20.92 27.04
CA VAL A 460 7.88 21.48 27.42
C VAL A 460 7.45 22.48 26.36
N ASN A 461 6.22 22.40 25.88
CA ASN A 461 5.47 23.60 25.53
C ASN A 461 3.95 23.36 25.60
N ASP A 462 3.33 24.22 26.40
CA ASP A 462 1.89 24.41 26.52
C ASP A 462 1.34 25.03 25.23
N GLY A 463 0.27 24.48 24.71
CA GLY A 463 -0.50 25.04 23.59
C GLY A 463 -1.92 24.52 23.60
N VAL A 464 -2.79 25.30 24.21
CA VAL A 464 -4.25 25.17 24.22
C VAL A 464 -4.77 25.21 22.79
N ASN A 465 -5.67 24.26 22.39
CA ASN A 465 -6.87 24.60 21.64
C ASN A 465 -7.82 23.41 21.39
N ASP A 466 -9.03 23.69 21.75
CA ASP A 466 -10.37 23.29 21.34
C ASP A 466 -10.86 21.83 21.43
N PRO A 467 -12.11 21.67 21.90
CA PRO A 467 -12.64 20.41 22.37
C PRO A 467 -13.24 19.55 21.25
N VAL A 468 -12.50 18.53 20.82
CA VAL A 468 -13.12 17.38 20.18
C VAL A 468 -13.51 16.42 21.30
N ASN A 469 -14.79 16.06 21.39
CA ASN A 469 -15.34 15.11 22.35
C ASN A 469 -14.50 13.81 22.38
N GLY A 470 -13.73 13.63 23.46
CA GLY A 470 -12.77 12.53 23.60
C GLY A 470 -13.37 11.15 23.88
N ASP A 471 -14.68 10.98 23.80
CA ASP A 471 -15.36 9.74 24.18
C ASP A 471 -15.31 8.63 23.11
N ASP A 472 -15.14 8.98 21.82
CA ASP A 472 -15.14 7.99 20.73
C ASP A 472 -13.75 7.49 20.31
N LEU A 473 -12.67 8.07 20.87
CA LEU A 473 -11.29 7.77 20.50
C LEU A 473 -10.58 6.74 21.40
N LEU A 474 -11.19 6.36 22.52
CA LEU A 474 -10.60 5.42 23.48
C LEU A 474 -11.29 4.06 23.45
N THR A 475 -10.48 3.00 23.41
CA THR A 475 -10.97 1.62 23.57
C THR A 475 -11.55 1.39 24.97
N GLN A 476 -12.36 0.35 25.15
CA GLN A 476 -12.93 -0.01 26.46
C GLN A 476 -11.84 -0.31 27.50
N THR A 477 -10.74 -0.91 27.08
CA THR A 477 -9.57 -1.21 27.94
C THR A 477 -8.86 0.07 28.36
N GLU A 478 -8.67 1.04 27.47
CA GLU A 478 -8.06 2.34 27.78
C GLU A 478 -8.93 3.15 28.75
N LYS A 479 -10.25 3.13 28.56
CA LYS A 479 -11.21 3.74 29.48
C LYS A 479 -11.19 3.06 30.86
N ALA A 480 -11.04 1.74 30.90
CA ALA A 480 -10.97 1.00 32.17
C ALA A 480 -9.65 1.26 32.92
N ILE A 481 -8.53 1.34 32.22
CA ILE A 481 -7.22 1.72 32.79
C ILE A 481 -7.29 3.14 33.35
N LEU A 482 -7.86 4.10 32.61
CA LEU A 482 -8.01 5.49 33.04
C LEU A 482 -8.91 5.58 34.30
N LEU A 483 -9.97 4.79 34.35
CA LEU A 483 -10.87 4.69 35.52
C LEU A 483 -10.14 4.16 36.76
N MET A 484 -9.36 3.07 36.61
CA MET A 484 -8.57 2.51 37.71
C MET A 484 -7.51 3.50 38.22
N MET A 485 -6.90 4.29 37.31
CA MET A 485 -5.92 5.31 37.69
C MET A 485 -6.57 6.58 38.29
N SER A 486 -7.87 6.76 38.21
CA SER A 486 -8.61 7.88 38.82
C SER A 486 -8.95 7.65 40.27
N THR A 487 -8.57 6.50 40.86
CA THR A 487 -8.73 6.22 42.30
C THR A 487 -7.58 6.80 43.11
N ASP A 488 -7.79 7.15 44.36
CA ASP A 488 -6.81 7.79 45.24
C ASP A 488 -5.60 6.90 45.63
N THR A 489 -5.59 5.64 45.20
CA THR A 489 -4.50 4.71 45.49
C THR A 489 -3.45 4.74 44.38
N PRO A 490 -2.13 4.80 44.70
CA PRO A 490 -1.07 4.74 43.71
C PRO A 490 -1.14 3.45 42.91
N VAL A 491 -1.33 3.56 41.59
CA VAL A 491 -1.40 2.42 40.69
C VAL A 491 -0.04 2.18 40.05
N THR A 492 0.52 0.98 40.25
CA THR A 492 1.80 0.57 39.66
C THR A 492 1.57 -0.21 38.35
N TYR A 493 2.62 -0.38 37.53
CA TYR A 493 2.57 -1.24 36.35
C TYR A 493 2.11 -2.66 36.69
N VAL A 494 2.60 -3.23 37.80
CA VAL A 494 2.23 -4.56 38.27
C VAL A 494 0.73 -4.65 38.61
N ASN A 495 0.18 -3.60 39.23
CA ASN A 495 -1.25 -3.55 39.53
C ASN A 495 -2.10 -3.58 38.24
N LEU A 496 -1.68 -2.83 37.20
CA LEU A 496 -2.34 -2.81 35.90
C LEU A 496 -2.21 -4.15 35.15
N GLN A 497 -1.00 -4.77 35.18
CA GLN A 497 -0.79 -6.08 34.59
C GLN A 497 -1.71 -7.14 35.20
N ASN A 498 -1.79 -7.19 36.53
CA ASN A 498 -2.63 -8.14 37.24
C ASN A 498 -4.14 -7.92 36.99
N ALA A 499 -4.57 -6.66 37.00
CA ALA A 499 -5.98 -6.30 36.83
C ALA A 499 -6.50 -6.54 35.39
N PHE A 500 -5.67 -6.26 34.38
CA PHE A 500 -6.09 -6.32 32.98
C PHE A 500 -5.52 -7.51 32.21
N LYS A 501 -4.64 -8.32 32.82
CA LYS A 501 -3.92 -9.46 32.22
C LYS A 501 -3.17 -9.06 30.94
N LEU A 502 -2.60 -7.85 30.93
CA LEU A 502 -1.85 -7.29 29.81
C LEU A 502 -0.34 -7.33 30.10
N SER A 503 0.47 -7.44 29.05
CA SER A 503 1.93 -7.37 29.17
C SER A 503 2.38 -5.95 29.57
N GLU A 504 3.55 -5.84 30.22
CA GLU A 504 4.10 -4.54 30.59
C GLU A 504 4.30 -3.59 29.38
N PRO A 505 4.82 -4.03 28.22
CA PRO A 505 4.90 -3.18 27.03
C PRO A 505 3.55 -2.62 26.59
N THR A 506 2.50 -3.45 26.63
CA THR A 506 1.14 -3.02 26.29
C THR A 506 0.63 -1.94 27.23
N ILE A 507 0.87 -2.10 28.53
CA ILE A 507 0.48 -1.09 29.55
C ILE A 507 1.27 0.21 29.32
N ARG A 508 2.59 0.12 29.09
CA ARG A 508 3.42 1.30 28.81
C ARG A 508 2.91 2.07 27.60
N ARG A 509 2.56 1.37 26.53
CA ARG A 509 1.98 1.98 25.32
C ARG A 509 0.66 2.66 25.59
N THR A 510 -0.24 2.00 26.32
CA THR A 510 -1.56 2.58 26.70
C THR A 510 -1.39 3.86 27.53
N LEU A 511 -0.50 3.85 28.52
CA LEU A 511 -0.23 5.05 29.33
C LEU A 511 0.40 6.17 28.51
N LYS A 512 1.31 5.86 27.59
CA LYS A 512 1.88 6.83 26.65
C LYS A 512 0.80 7.47 25.77
N LYS A 513 -0.13 6.66 25.24
CA LYS A 513 -1.26 7.14 24.43
C LYS A 513 -2.21 8.03 25.24
N LEU A 514 -2.58 7.64 26.46
CA LEU A 514 -3.42 8.45 27.35
C LEU A 514 -2.73 9.78 27.71
N ARG A 515 -1.39 9.79 27.89
CA ARG A 515 -0.60 11.01 28.07
C ARG A 515 -0.64 11.91 26.84
N GLN A 516 -0.49 11.35 25.63
CA GLN A 516 -0.57 12.10 24.37
C GLN A 516 -1.93 12.77 24.16
N TYR A 517 -3.01 12.15 24.63
CA TYR A 517 -4.35 12.74 24.61
C TYR A 517 -4.60 13.75 25.75
N GLY A 518 -3.60 14.00 26.58
CA GLY A 518 -3.69 14.90 27.71
C GLY A 518 -4.65 14.42 28.82
N LEU A 519 -4.89 13.11 28.92
CA LEU A 519 -5.76 12.49 29.92
C LEU A 519 -4.99 12.06 31.16
N LEU A 520 -3.67 11.85 31.04
CA LEU A 520 -2.74 11.52 32.10
C LEU A 520 -1.53 12.44 32.03
N ILE A 521 -0.99 12.78 33.20
CA ILE A 521 0.34 13.40 33.34
C ILE A 521 1.18 12.56 34.29
N ARG A 522 2.49 12.65 34.17
CA ARG A 522 3.40 12.01 35.10
C ARG A 522 4.10 13.07 35.94
N GLU A 523 3.97 12.96 37.25
CA GLU A 523 4.63 13.84 38.21
C GLU A 523 5.84 13.13 38.82
N GLY A 524 7.02 13.71 38.69
CA GLY A 524 8.30 13.16 39.21
C GLY A 524 9.12 12.43 38.13
N SER A 525 10.19 11.76 38.56
CA SER A 525 11.15 11.09 37.68
C SER A 525 10.58 9.79 37.07
N ASP A 526 11.21 9.26 36.02
CA ASP A 526 10.79 8.00 35.39
C ASP A 526 10.89 6.78 36.32
N LYS A 527 11.74 6.83 37.35
CA LYS A 527 11.90 5.72 38.31
C LYS A 527 10.97 5.82 39.52
N THR A 528 10.65 7.04 39.99
CA THR A 528 9.90 7.28 41.23
C THR A 528 8.63 8.13 41.05
N GLY A 529 8.35 8.61 39.84
CA GLY A 529 7.21 9.44 39.56
C GLY A 529 5.88 8.67 39.56
N ARG A 530 4.79 9.40 39.86
CA ARG A 530 3.42 8.88 39.87
C ARG A 530 2.61 9.39 38.67
N TRP A 531 1.64 8.61 38.23
CA TRP A 531 0.69 9.01 37.22
C TRP A 531 -0.50 9.73 37.85
N ILE A 532 -0.92 10.82 37.24
CA ILE A 532 -2.06 11.62 37.68
C ILE A 532 -3.04 11.77 36.53
N VAL A 533 -4.32 11.53 36.80
CA VAL A 533 -5.41 11.76 35.82
C VAL A 533 -5.74 13.25 35.79
N THR A 534 -5.66 13.85 34.62
CA THR A 534 -5.95 15.29 34.41
C THR A 534 -7.44 15.57 34.55
N GLU A 535 -7.81 16.85 34.67
CA GLU A 535 -9.22 17.25 34.64
C GLU A 535 -9.97 16.76 33.39
N LYS A 536 -9.29 16.77 32.23
CA LYS A 536 -9.79 16.22 30.98
C LYS A 536 -10.04 14.71 31.09
N GLY A 537 -9.12 13.97 31.70
CA GLY A 537 -9.25 12.54 31.96
C GLY A 537 -10.39 12.24 32.94
N GLN A 538 -10.55 13.03 33.98
CA GLN A 538 -11.65 12.89 34.95
C GLN A 538 -13.05 13.12 34.31
N LYS A 539 -13.16 14.04 33.36
CA LYS A 539 -14.41 14.26 32.60
C LYS A 539 -14.77 13.02 31.77
N VAL A 540 -13.82 12.37 31.14
CA VAL A 540 -14.02 11.12 30.37
C VAL A 540 -14.50 9.99 31.28
N VAL A 541 -13.97 9.88 32.52
CA VAL A 541 -14.36 8.89 33.52
C VAL A 541 -15.76 9.15 34.07
N LYS A 542 -16.13 10.42 34.33
CA LYS A 542 -17.45 10.80 34.91
C LYS A 542 -18.60 10.61 33.93
N ASN A 543 -18.40 10.77 32.64
CA ASN A 543 -19.44 10.56 31.62
C ASN A 543 -19.96 9.11 31.59
N LYS A 544 -19.17 8.13 32.05
CA LYS A 544 -19.60 6.73 32.16
C LYS A 544 -20.54 6.45 33.34
N LYS A 545 -20.43 7.21 34.43
CA LYS A 545 -21.31 7.04 35.61
C LYS A 545 -22.73 7.58 35.43
N ARG A 546 -23.01 8.31 34.31
CA ARG A 546 -24.35 8.84 33.98
C ARG A 546 -25.11 8.02 32.93
N LYS A 547 -24.48 6.97 32.35
CA LYS A 547 -25.07 6.10 31.32
C LYS A 547 -25.19 4.63 31.75
N SER A 548 -24.92 4.32 33.03
CA SER A 548 -25.17 3.00 33.63
C SER A 548 -26.30 3.06 34.65
#